data_38c01b9fdbac8d015a653328ddafecaf
#
_entry.id   38c01b9fdbac8d015a653328ddafecaf
#
_cell.length_a   1.000
_cell.length_b   1.000
_cell.length_c   1.000
_cell.angle_alpha   90.00
_cell.angle_beta   90.00
_cell.angle_gamma   90.00
#
_symmetry.space_group_name_H-M   'P 1'
#
loop_
_entity.id
_entity.type
_entity.pdbx_description
1 polymer ?
#
loop_
_entity_poly.entity_id
_entity_poly.type
_entity_poly.pdbx_seq_one_letter_code
_entity_poly.pdbx_strand_id
1 'polypeptide(L)'
;QLALFIPEYAECFQIKVNDCEVSSVKENGFAKITVPSNAVIELVFDIPLLVEQADKPFRQGYFTLSHGLQMLGVSSSKVHEVNPSALHMVKPGIYEGSGVTLRPITDSYKLNQESMLAERLQILFQKPFNAEKDVVNR
;
A
#
# COMPACT_ATOMS: atom_id res chain seq x y z
N GLN A 1 28.26 7.34 -13.76
CA GLN A 1 27.62 6.73 -12.58
C GLN A 1 26.25 7.36 -12.33
N LEU A 2 25.25 6.56 -12.03
CA LEU A 2 23.90 7.01 -11.81
C LEU A 2 23.42 6.52 -10.43
N ALA A 3 22.72 7.40 -9.68
CA ALA A 3 22.07 7.04 -8.43
C ALA A 3 20.57 7.03 -8.65
N LEU A 4 19.93 5.88 -8.41
CA LEU A 4 18.49 5.72 -8.52
C LEU A 4 17.86 5.78 -7.13
N PHE A 5 16.83 6.60 -6.98
CA PHE A 5 16.07 6.67 -5.74
C PHE A 5 15.19 5.44 -5.56
N ILE A 6 15.32 4.78 -4.41
CA ILE A 6 14.49 3.63 -4.05
C ILE A 6 13.61 4.07 -2.88
N PRO A 7 12.28 4.13 -3.06
CA PRO A 7 11.39 4.52 -1.96
C PRO A 7 11.49 3.60 -0.75
N GLU A 8 11.25 4.13 0.43
CA GLU A 8 11.30 3.35 1.67
C GLU A 8 10.27 2.21 1.69
N TYR A 9 9.12 2.42 1.07
CA TYR A 9 8.07 1.42 1.00
C TYR A 9 8.32 0.33 -0.04
N ALA A 10 9.35 0.46 -0.86
CA ALA A 10 9.65 -0.53 -1.89
C ALA A 10 10.39 -1.73 -1.30
N GLU A 11 9.96 -2.91 -1.70
CA GLU A 11 10.61 -4.17 -1.36
C GLU A 11 11.15 -4.83 -2.63
N CYS A 12 12.24 -5.59 -2.49
CA CYS A 12 12.75 -6.45 -3.55
C CYS A 12 12.97 -5.73 -4.89
N PHE A 13 13.74 -4.64 -4.88
CA PHE A 13 13.99 -3.90 -6.11
C PHE A 13 14.96 -4.64 -7.05
N GLN A 14 14.74 -4.46 -8.35
CA GLN A 14 15.55 -5.01 -9.40
C GLN A 14 15.86 -3.93 -10.43
N ILE A 15 17.11 -3.85 -10.87
CA ILE A 15 17.52 -2.87 -11.86
C ILE A 15 18.02 -3.61 -13.10
N LYS A 16 17.54 -3.19 -14.28
CA LYS A 16 18.02 -3.67 -15.56
C LYS A 16 18.58 -2.51 -16.36
N VAL A 17 19.72 -2.72 -16.97
CA VAL A 17 20.36 -1.79 -17.90
C VAL A 17 20.45 -2.50 -19.25
N ASN A 18 19.78 -1.96 -20.27
CA ASN A 18 19.67 -2.56 -21.60
C ASN A 18 19.26 -4.05 -21.53
N ASP A 19 18.19 -4.32 -20.77
CA ASP A 19 17.61 -5.65 -20.52
C ASP A 19 18.50 -6.63 -19.75
N CYS A 20 19.65 -6.19 -19.25
CA CYS A 20 20.53 -7.01 -18.42
C CYS A 20 20.41 -6.59 -16.96
N GLU A 21 20.18 -7.57 -16.08
CA GLU A 21 20.08 -7.33 -14.63
C GLU A 21 21.42 -6.87 -14.07
N VAL A 22 21.40 -5.84 -13.24
CA VAL A 22 22.59 -5.27 -12.59
C VAL A 22 22.39 -5.36 -11.08
N SER A 23 23.40 -5.84 -10.38
CA SER A 23 23.39 -5.87 -8.92
C SER A 23 23.72 -4.50 -8.36
N SER A 24 22.96 -4.08 -7.37
CA SER A 24 23.23 -2.85 -6.62
C SER A 24 22.69 -2.97 -5.22
N VAL A 25 23.28 -2.22 -4.30
CA VAL A 25 22.86 -2.17 -2.90
C VAL A 25 22.28 -0.79 -2.62
N LYS A 26 21.17 -0.77 -1.91
CA LYS A 26 20.53 0.48 -1.48
C LYS A 26 21.30 1.06 -0.29
N GLU A 27 21.82 2.26 -0.45
CA GLU A 27 22.47 3.04 0.61
C GLU A 27 21.88 4.44 0.65
N ASN A 28 21.47 4.89 1.83
CA ASN A 28 20.87 6.21 2.03
C ASN A 28 19.72 6.53 1.07
N GLY A 29 18.91 5.53 0.73
CA GLY A 29 17.77 5.69 -0.16
C GLY A 29 18.09 5.60 -1.65
N PHE A 30 19.34 5.35 -2.01
CA PHE A 30 19.75 5.29 -3.43
C PHE A 30 20.49 3.99 -3.76
N ALA A 31 20.29 3.53 -4.97
CA ALA A 31 21.09 2.46 -5.57
C ALA A 31 21.97 3.07 -6.65
N LYS A 32 23.29 2.87 -6.54
CA LYS A 32 24.25 3.41 -7.50
C LYS A 32 24.61 2.35 -8.52
N ILE A 33 24.56 2.73 -9.80
CA ILE A 33 24.93 1.85 -10.92
C ILE A 33 25.80 2.61 -11.90
N THR A 34 26.59 1.86 -12.68
CA THR A 34 27.37 2.39 -13.78
C THR A 34 26.65 2.08 -15.07
N VAL A 35 26.38 3.08 -15.89
CA VAL A 35 25.63 2.93 -17.12
C VAL A 35 26.39 3.49 -18.32
N PRO A 36 26.27 2.85 -19.49
CA PRO A 36 26.80 3.42 -20.74
C PRO A 36 25.93 4.60 -21.21
N SER A 37 26.45 5.37 -22.14
CA SER A 37 25.67 6.43 -22.79
C SER A 37 24.46 5.84 -23.51
N ASN A 38 23.33 6.54 -23.47
CA ASN A 38 22.10 6.15 -24.16
C ASN A 38 21.56 4.78 -23.71
N ALA A 39 21.72 4.46 -22.44
CA ALA A 39 21.20 3.21 -21.87
C ALA A 39 19.71 3.36 -21.54
N VAL A 40 18.99 2.24 -21.67
CA VAL A 40 17.62 2.11 -21.14
C VAL A 40 17.70 1.47 -19.77
N ILE A 41 17.18 2.14 -18.76
CA ILE A 41 17.21 1.68 -17.38
C ILE A 41 15.79 1.35 -16.94
N GLU A 42 15.60 0.15 -16.41
CA GLU A 42 14.33 -0.30 -15.84
C GLU A 42 14.54 -0.57 -14.36
N LEU A 43 13.73 0.09 -13.53
CA LEU A 43 13.69 -0.15 -12.10
C LEU A 43 12.33 -0.76 -11.75
N VAL A 44 12.35 -1.96 -11.20
CA VAL A 44 11.15 -2.67 -10.78
C VAL A 44 11.26 -2.95 -9.29
N PHE A 45 10.20 -2.71 -8.56
CA PHE A 45 10.13 -3.02 -7.13
C PHE A 45 8.70 -3.37 -6.73
N ASP A 46 8.58 -4.10 -5.63
CA ASP A 46 7.30 -4.47 -5.06
C ASP A 46 6.89 -3.43 -4.02
N ILE A 47 5.60 -3.13 -3.97
CA ILE A 47 5.01 -2.25 -2.97
C ILE A 47 4.08 -3.11 -2.11
N PRO A 48 4.48 -3.45 -0.87
CA PRO A 48 3.63 -4.27 -0.02
C PRO A 48 2.44 -3.48 0.52
N LEU A 49 1.40 -4.20 0.90
CA LEU A 49 0.29 -3.62 1.65
C LEU A 49 0.77 -3.30 3.06
N LEU A 50 0.74 -2.02 3.44
CA LEU A 50 1.17 -1.58 4.75
C LEU A 50 -0.03 -1.51 5.69
N VAL A 51 0.09 -2.16 6.85
CA VAL A 51 -0.90 -2.13 7.93
C VAL A 51 -0.31 -1.34 9.08
N GLU A 52 -0.92 -0.21 9.43
CA GLU A 52 -0.48 0.63 10.53
C GLU A 52 -1.52 0.71 11.63
N GLN A 53 -1.11 0.41 12.86
CA GLN A 53 -1.97 0.51 14.02
C GLN A 53 -2.22 1.98 14.37
N ALA A 54 -3.44 2.29 14.83
CA ALA A 54 -3.77 3.63 15.28
C ALA A 54 -3.08 3.93 16.61
N ASP A 55 -2.41 5.09 16.70
CA ASP A 55 -1.59 5.47 17.86
C ASP A 55 -2.41 5.96 19.06
N LYS A 56 -3.61 6.44 18.82
CA LYS A 56 -4.40 7.09 19.87
C LYS A 56 -5.14 6.06 20.74
N PRO A 57 -5.15 6.22 22.08
CA PRO A 57 -5.75 5.24 22.98
C PRO A 57 -7.23 4.92 22.68
N PHE A 58 -8.00 5.89 22.25
CA PHE A 58 -9.43 5.68 21.94
C PHE A 58 -9.65 4.95 20.61
N ARG A 59 -8.60 4.65 19.88
CA ARG A 59 -8.66 3.91 18.62
C ARG A 59 -7.86 2.61 18.66
N GLN A 60 -7.63 2.09 19.84
CA GLN A 60 -6.95 0.79 19.99
C GLN A 60 -7.72 -0.31 19.25
N GLY A 61 -6.97 -1.18 18.57
CA GLY A 61 -7.55 -2.24 17.76
C GLY A 61 -7.92 -1.82 16.35
N TYR A 62 -7.85 -0.53 16.03
CA TYR A 62 -8.05 -0.04 14.67
C TYR A 62 -6.72 0.07 13.93
N PHE A 63 -6.79 -0.07 12.62
CA PHE A 63 -5.62 0.06 11.76
C PHE A 63 -6.00 0.74 10.45
N THR A 64 -5.00 1.28 9.77
CA THR A 64 -5.13 1.81 8.41
C THR A 64 -4.35 0.94 7.44
N LEU A 65 -4.74 1.00 6.18
CA LEU A 65 -4.11 0.26 5.10
C LEU A 65 -3.59 1.23 4.06
N SER A 66 -2.39 1.00 3.56
CA SER A 66 -1.75 1.84 2.56
C SER A 66 -1.03 1.01 1.51
N HIS A 67 -0.98 1.55 0.29
CA HIS A 67 -0.16 1.05 -0.80
C HIS A 67 0.86 2.13 -1.14
N GLY A 68 2.11 1.93 -0.73
CA GLY A 68 3.12 2.98 -0.78
C GLY A 68 2.71 4.18 0.08
N LEU A 69 2.62 5.34 -0.52
CA LEU A 69 2.19 6.57 0.16
C LEU A 69 0.68 6.81 0.08
N GLN A 70 -0.05 5.92 -0.56
CA GLN A 70 -1.49 6.09 -0.77
C GLN A 70 -2.28 5.33 0.28
N MET A 71 -3.05 6.07 1.08
CA MET A 71 -3.98 5.47 2.04
C MET A 71 -5.16 4.87 1.27
N LEU A 72 -5.58 3.67 1.69
CA LEU A 72 -6.67 2.95 1.08
C LEU A 72 -7.95 3.12 1.90
N GLY A 73 -9.07 3.11 1.21
CA GLY A 73 -10.38 3.24 1.84
C GLY A 73 -11.46 2.51 1.08
N VAL A 74 -12.61 2.40 1.73
CA VAL A 74 -13.83 1.79 1.18
C VAL A 74 -14.92 2.85 1.15
N SER A 75 -15.66 2.91 0.04
CA SER A 75 -16.81 3.82 -0.12
C SER A 75 -18.02 3.35 0.68
N SER A 76 -17.85 3.13 1.97
CA SER A 76 -18.95 2.69 2.82
C SER A 76 -18.61 2.91 4.28
N SER A 77 -19.45 3.68 4.97
CA SER A 77 -19.30 3.86 6.42
C SER A 77 -19.76 2.65 7.23
N LYS A 78 -20.26 1.62 6.57
CA LYS A 78 -20.74 0.40 7.24
C LYS A 78 -19.69 -0.71 7.34
N VAL A 79 -18.59 -0.59 6.61
CA VAL A 79 -17.54 -1.60 6.62
C VAL A 79 -16.50 -1.22 7.66
N HIS A 80 -16.43 -1.99 8.73
CA HIS A 80 -15.49 -1.74 9.82
C HIS A 80 -14.48 -2.88 9.99
N GLU A 81 -14.83 -4.08 9.55
CA GLU A 81 -14.02 -5.28 9.76
C GLU A 81 -13.38 -5.73 8.44
N VAL A 82 -12.05 -5.77 8.45
CA VAL A 82 -11.26 -6.23 7.30
C VAL A 82 -10.11 -7.08 7.82
N ASN A 83 -9.94 -8.26 7.23
CA ASN A 83 -8.76 -9.09 7.52
C ASN A 83 -7.69 -8.80 6.46
N PRO A 84 -6.58 -8.13 6.82
CA PRO A 84 -5.54 -7.81 5.84
C PRO A 84 -4.97 -9.04 5.14
N SER A 85 -4.93 -10.19 5.81
CA SER A 85 -4.41 -11.42 5.22
C SER A 85 -5.29 -11.98 4.12
N ALA A 86 -6.56 -11.60 4.07
CA ALA A 86 -7.50 -12.03 3.05
C ALA A 86 -7.51 -11.12 1.82
N LEU A 87 -6.78 -10.00 1.86
CA LEU A 87 -6.73 -9.04 0.77
C LEU A 87 -5.70 -9.45 -0.28
N HIS A 88 -6.05 -9.26 -1.54
CA HIS A 88 -5.14 -9.48 -2.66
C HIS A 88 -5.26 -8.32 -3.65
N MET A 89 -4.15 -7.97 -4.26
CA MET A 89 -4.10 -6.89 -5.22
C MET A 89 -4.62 -7.37 -6.57
N VAL A 90 -5.66 -6.70 -7.08
CA VAL A 90 -6.25 -7.01 -8.40
C VAL A 90 -5.73 -6.09 -9.49
N LYS A 91 -5.35 -4.87 -9.12
CA LYS A 91 -4.66 -3.87 -9.95
C LYS A 91 -3.74 -3.07 -9.03
N PRO A 92 -2.72 -2.37 -9.55
CA PRO A 92 -1.87 -1.56 -8.69
C PRO A 92 -2.67 -0.60 -7.80
N GLY A 93 -2.54 -0.77 -6.49
CA GLY A 93 -3.24 0.04 -5.49
C GLY A 93 -4.69 -0.33 -5.22
N ILE A 94 -5.24 -1.35 -5.89
CA ILE A 94 -6.61 -1.82 -5.67
C ILE A 94 -6.58 -3.23 -5.10
N TYR A 95 -7.20 -3.40 -3.93
CA TYR A 95 -7.23 -4.66 -3.22
C TYR A 95 -8.66 -5.15 -3.03
N GLU A 96 -8.87 -6.45 -3.13
CA GLU A 96 -10.14 -7.11 -2.86
C GLU A 96 -9.96 -8.22 -1.84
N GLY A 97 -10.97 -8.44 -1.05
CA GLY A 97 -11.04 -9.48 -0.04
C GLY A 97 -11.98 -9.07 1.08
N SER A 98 -12.34 -9.99 1.95
CA SER A 98 -13.28 -9.73 3.06
C SER A 98 -14.60 -9.09 2.61
N GLY A 99 -15.03 -9.33 1.37
CA GLY A 99 -16.25 -8.76 0.81
C GLY A 99 -16.16 -7.27 0.46
N VAL A 100 -14.98 -6.71 0.39
CA VAL A 100 -14.77 -5.28 0.13
C VAL A 100 -13.75 -5.05 -0.97
N THR A 101 -13.82 -3.88 -1.60
CA THR A 101 -12.82 -3.39 -2.53
C THR A 101 -12.19 -2.13 -1.96
N LEU A 102 -10.89 -2.16 -1.77
CA LEU A 102 -10.11 -1.03 -1.24
C LEU A 102 -9.43 -0.29 -2.37
N ARG A 103 -9.52 1.04 -2.35
CA ARG A 103 -8.95 1.92 -3.36
C ARG A 103 -8.20 3.06 -2.68
N PRO A 104 -7.24 3.70 -3.37
CA PRO A 104 -6.67 4.94 -2.87
C PRO A 104 -7.76 5.98 -2.62
N ILE A 105 -7.71 6.65 -1.49
CA ILE A 105 -8.73 7.66 -1.14
C ILE A 105 -8.77 8.82 -2.14
N THR A 106 -7.66 9.08 -2.82
CA THR A 106 -7.59 10.12 -3.86
C THR A 106 -8.50 9.85 -5.05
N ASP A 107 -8.82 8.59 -5.32
CA ASP A 107 -9.73 8.24 -6.42
C ASP A 107 -11.15 8.74 -6.17
N SER A 108 -11.57 8.78 -4.91
CA SER A 108 -12.90 9.27 -4.54
C SER A 108 -13.08 10.75 -4.79
N TYR A 109 -12.03 11.55 -4.64
CA TYR A 109 -12.09 12.97 -4.95
C TYR A 109 -12.37 13.23 -6.42
N LYS A 110 -11.83 12.41 -7.30
CA LYS A 110 -12.07 12.52 -8.73
C LYS A 110 -13.50 12.15 -9.11
N LEU A 111 -14.05 11.14 -8.46
CA LEU A 111 -15.40 10.65 -8.73
C LEU A 111 -16.47 11.63 -8.26
N ASN A 112 -16.22 12.40 -7.20
CA ASN A 112 -17.19 13.25 -6.56
C ASN A 112 -17.15 14.71 -6.98
N GLN A 113 -16.22 15.11 -7.85
CA GLN A 113 -16.14 16.48 -8.33
C GLN A 113 -17.40 16.94 -9.09
N GLU A 114 -18.05 16.02 -9.77
CA GLU A 114 -19.24 16.34 -10.57
C GLU A 114 -20.54 16.32 -9.74
N SER A 115 -20.63 15.49 -8.73
CA SER A 115 -21.84 15.29 -7.94
C SER A 115 -21.97 16.25 -6.78
N MET A 116 -20.93 16.89 -6.33
CA MET A 116 -20.85 17.76 -5.16
C MET A 116 -21.31 17.07 -3.86
N LEU A 117 -21.47 15.77 -3.88
CA LEU A 117 -21.81 14.97 -2.71
C LEU A 117 -20.53 14.39 -2.12
N ALA A 118 -20.31 14.64 -0.84
CA ALA A 118 -19.20 14.05 -0.12
C ALA A 118 -19.44 12.54 0.02
N GLU A 119 -18.59 11.75 -0.60
CA GLU A 119 -18.59 10.31 -0.39
C GLU A 119 -18.03 10.00 0.99
N ARG A 120 -18.71 9.12 1.71
CA ARG A 120 -18.20 8.66 3.00
C ARG A 120 -17.19 7.55 2.78
N LEU A 121 -15.96 7.79 3.24
CA LEU A 121 -14.88 6.84 3.14
C LEU A 121 -14.56 6.26 4.50
N GLN A 122 -14.49 4.93 4.56
CA GLN A 122 -13.99 4.24 5.73
C GLN A 122 -12.51 3.97 5.53
N ILE A 123 -11.68 4.50 6.42
CA ILE A 123 -10.22 4.33 6.38
C ILE A 123 -9.66 3.62 7.62
N LEU A 124 -10.45 3.53 8.69
CA LEU A 124 -10.06 2.82 9.90
C LEU A 124 -10.81 1.49 9.96
N PHE A 125 -10.07 0.42 10.17
CA PHE A 125 -10.59 -0.93 10.15
C PHE A 125 -10.22 -1.69 11.41
N GLN A 126 -11.01 -2.71 11.72
CA GLN A 126 -10.72 -3.68 12.78
C GLN A 126 -10.60 -5.06 12.16
N LYS A 127 -9.79 -5.94 12.77
CA LYS A 127 -9.80 -7.34 12.39
C LYS A 127 -11.13 -7.97 12.79
N PRO A 128 -11.68 -8.89 11.98
CA PRO A 128 -12.87 -9.62 12.36
C PRO A 128 -12.69 -10.30 13.71
N PHE A 129 -13.74 -10.28 14.51
CA PHE A 129 -13.72 -10.96 15.81
C PHE A 129 -13.55 -12.45 15.62
N ASN A 130 -12.58 -13.03 16.32
CA ASN A 130 -12.37 -14.47 16.35
C ASN A 130 -12.51 -14.92 17.81
N ALA A 131 -13.64 -15.55 18.13
CA ALA A 131 -13.98 -15.94 19.48
C ALA A 131 -12.94 -16.85 20.15
N GLU A 132 -12.30 -17.72 19.40
CA GLU A 132 -11.29 -18.64 19.93
C GLU A 132 -9.98 -17.94 20.28
N LYS A 133 -9.54 -17.00 19.43
CA LYS A 133 -8.31 -16.26 19.66
C LYS A 133 -8.48 -15.12 20.65
N ASP A 134 -9.61 -14.41 20.59
CA ASP A 134 -9.82 -13.22 21.40
C ASP A 134 -10.10 -13.53 22.86
N VAL A 135 -10.66 -14.68 23.16
CA VAL A 135 -10.86 -15.14 24.52
C VAL A 135 -9.53 -15.44 25.22
N VAL A 136 -8.54 -15.96 24.49
CA VAL A 136 -7.22 -16.30 25.04
C VAL A 136 -6.39 -15.05 25.35
N ASN A 137 -6.62 -13.96 24.63
CA ASN A 137 -5.84 -12.72 24.72
C ASN A 137 -6.46 -11.64 25.61
N ARG A 138 -7.52 -11.94 26.31
CA ARG A 138 -8.18 -11.01 27.24
C ARG A 138 -7.65 -11.10 28.65
#